data_410ebc5308a89ada11b1e8920be8251b
#
_entry.id   410ebc5308a89ada11b1e8920be8251b
#
_cell.length_a   1.000
_cell.length_b   1.000
_cell.length_c   1.000
_cell.angle_alpha   90.00
_cell.angle_beta   90.00
_cell.angle_gamma   90.00
#
_symmetry.space_group_name_H-M   'P 1'
#
loop_
_entity.id
_entity.type
_entity.pdbx_description
1 polymer ?
#
loop_
_entity_poly.entity_id
_entity_poly.type
_entity_poly.pdbx_seq_one_letter_code
_entity_poly.pdbx_strand_id
1 'polypeptide(L)'
;QIKSNTKGASMPGDIGEFGNMGLFAVKSNVNNELHAFESPDIMSEVVARLRLYMSYTVDGTFHRNVLYGTSLPISADLLDVDENVGAGFTVSEKGGSVTLNDFIHKNEKVGGKPVVGHYGDTLQTPVGRIIVQKTKDYSGEAMKKPVNVRKSGQRGVTQSYLNRLQVNLADKN
;
A
#
# COMPACT_ATOMS: atom_id res chain seq x y z
N GLN A 1 34.73 -38.87 -68.95
CA GLN A 1 35.19 -37.75 -68.07
C GLN A 1 33.99 -36.93 -67.66
N ILE A 2 33.59 -37.10 -66.40
CA ILE A 2 32.49 -36.35 -65.81
C ILE A 2 33.13 -35.26 -64.96
N LYS A 3 32.95 -34.01 -65.35
CA LYS A 3 33.28 -32.86 -64.51
C LYS A 3 32.14 -32.60 -63.54
N SER A 4 32.37 -32.82 -62.26
CA SER A 4 31.49 -32.36 -61.21
C SER A 4 31.79 -30.90 -60.91
N ASN A 5 30.78 -30.05 -61.09
CA ASN A 5 30.85 -28.62 -60.77
C ASN A 5 30.09 -28.40 -59.47
N THR A 6 30.84 -28.39 -58.35
CA THR A 6 30.29 -28.08 -57.03
C THR A 6 30.28 -26.56 -56.89
N LYS A 7 29.16 -25.94 -57.20
CA LYS A 7 28.87 -24.57 -56.76
C LYS A 7 28.57 -24.57 -55.30
N GLY A 8 29.45 -24.03 -54.49
CA GLY A 8 29.17 -23.71 -53.11
C GLY A 8 28.05 -22.68 -53.01
N ALA A 9 26.96 -23.12 -52.42
CA ALA A 9 25.90 -22.20 -52.01
C ALA A 9 26.38 -21.49 -50.74
N SER A 10 26.79 -20.22 -50.88
CA SER A 10 26.91 -19.32 -49.75
C SER A 10 25.48 -19.03 -49.25
N MET A 11 25.22 -19.47 -48.02
CA MET A 11 24.02 -19.04 -47.30
C MET A 11 24.18 -17.56 -46.95
N PRO A 12 23.29 -16.68 -47.39
CA PRO A 12 23.21 -15.32 -46.84
C PRO A 12 22.52 -15.34 -45.50
N GLY A 13 23.19 -14.89 -44.48
CA GLY A 13 22.76 -13.94 -43.49
C GLY A 13 21.38 -14.04 -42.78
N ASP A 14 20.87 -15.27 -42.50
CA ASP A 14 19.56 -15.37 -41.81
C ASP A 14 19.65 -15.49 -40.28
N ILE A 15 20.87 -15.56 -39.75
CA ILE A 15 21.09 -15.68 -38.29
C ILE A 15 20.95 -14.31 -37.61
N GLY A 16 21.17 -13.20 -38.35
CA GLY A 16 21.07 -11.84 -37.80
C GLY A 16 19.64 -11.38 -37.52
N GLU A 17 18.69 -11.81 -38.37
CA GLU A 17 17.28 -11.43 -38.21
C GLU A 17 16.60 -12.16 -37.08
N PHE A 18 16.89 -13.45 -36.84
CA PHE A 18 16.35 -14.20 -35.72
C PHE A 18 16.88 -13.71 -34.35
N GLY A 19 18.16 -13.32 -34.28
CA GLY A 19 18.72 -12.71 -33.10
C GLY A 19 18.06 -11.38 -32.76
N ASN A 20 17.77 -10.58 -33.77
CA ASN A 20 17.13 -9.27 -33.59
C ASN A 20 15.66 -9.40 -33.21
N MET A 21 14.91 -10.35 -33.76
CA MET A 21 13.52 -10.63 -33.39
C MET A 21 13.42 -11.14 -31.92
N GLY A 22 14.35 -12.00 -31.47
CA GLY A 22 14.39 -12.45 -30.09
C GLY A 22 14.69 -11.33 -29.09
N LEU A 23 15.62 -10.45 -29.43
CA LEU A 23 15.94 -9.28 -28.59
C LEU A 23 14.81 -8.25 -28.55
N PHE A 24 14.08 -8.06 -29.65
CA PHE A 24 12.90 -7.18 -29.69
C PHE A 24 11.74 -7.78 -28.89
N ALA A 25 11.52 -9.09 -28.95
CA ALA A 25 10.51 -9.76 -28.14
C ALA A 25 10.81 -9.67 -26.64
N VAL A 26 12.08 -9.83 -26.23
CA VAL A 26 12.50 -9.69 -24.82
C VAL A 26 12.36 -8.24 -24.36
N LYS A 27 12.80 -7.25 -25.14
CA LYS A 27 12.60 -5.83 -24.81
C LYS A 27 11.13 -5.44 -24.72
N SER A 28 10.30 -5.93 -25.65
CA SER A 28 8.86 -5.69 -25.63
C SER A 28 8.21 -6.28 -24.38
N ASN A 29 8.62 -7.47 -23.97
CA ASN A 29 8.08 -8.13 -22.78
C ASN A 29 8.46 -7.37 -21.50
N VAL A 30 9.71 -6.96 -21.36
CA VAL A 30 10.19 -6.16 -20.20
C VAL A 30 9.48 -4.79 -20.16
N ASN A 31 9.29 -4.12 -21.27
CA ASN A 31 8.56 -2.86 -21.31
C ASN A 31 7.08 -3.05 -20.91
N ASN A 32 6.44 -4.13 -21.34
CA ASN A 32 5.07 -4.44 -20.94
C ASN A 32 4.97 -4.73 -19.44
N GLU A 33 5.95 -5.41 -18.86
CA GLU A 33 6.04 -5.62 -17.42
C GLU A 33 6.24 -4.31 -16.64
N LEU A 34 7.08 -3.40 -17.17
CA LEU A 34 7.25 -2.07 -16.58
C LEU A 34 5.95 -1.27 -16.57
N HIS A 35 5.24 -1.24 -17.69
CA HIS A 35 3.93 -0.58 -17.78
C HIS A 35 2.88 -1.22 -16.85
N ALA A 36 2.99 -2.53 -16.59
CA ALA A 36 2.11 -3.18 -15.63
C ALA A 36 2.31 -2.63 -14.19
N PHE A 37 3.54 -2.33 -13.78
CA PHE A 37 3.80 -1.71 -12.47
C PHE A 37 3.24 -0.29 -12.36
N GLU A 38 3.11 0.43 -13.46
CA GLU A 38 2.51 1.76 -13.52
C GLU A 38 0.97 1.71 -13.64
N SER A 39 0.40 0.51 -13.69
CA SER A 39 -1.06 0.34 -13.79
C SER A 39 -1.78 0.83 -12.54
N PRO A 40 -2.77 1.72 -12.67
CA PRO A 40 -3.59 2.18 -11.57
C PRO A 40 -4.31 1.03 -10.84
N ASP A 41 -4.70 -0.01 -11.56
CA ASP A 41 -5.43 -1.16 -10.99
C ASP A 41 -4.51 -1.98 -10.08
N ILE A 42 -3.28 -2.27 -10.54
CA ILE A 42 -2.29 -2.98 -9.73
C ILE A 42 -1.92 -2.17 -8.50
N MET A 43 -1.67 -0.87 -8.66
CA MET A 43 -1.37 0.01 -7.52
C MET A 43 -2.54 0.09 -6.54
N SER A 44 -3.79 0.14 -7.02
CA SER A 44 -4.98 0.13 -6.19
C SER A 44 -5.08 -1.15 -5.36
N GLU A 45 -4.79 -2.30 -5.96
CA GLU A 45 -4.76 -3.58 -5.26
C GLU A 45 -3.65 -3.62 -4.19
N VAL A 46 -2.46 -3.12 -4.49
CA VAL A 46 -1.36 -3.00 -3.53
C VAL A 46 -1.76 -2.11 -2.36
N VAL A 47 -2.34 -0.94 -2.63
CA VAL A 47 -2.83 -0.01 -1.61
C VAL A 47 -3.88 -0.67 -0.71
N ALA A 48 -4.81 -1.42 -1.30
CA ALA A 48 -5.86 -2.13 -0.56
C ALA A 48 -5.27 -3.27 0.29
N ARG A 49 -4.48 -4.16 -0.31
CA ARG A 49 -3.89 -5.33 0.37
C ARG A 49 -2.95 -4.96 1.50
N LEU A 50 -2.09 -3.97 1.29
CA LEU A 50 -1.15 -3.50 2.29
C LEU A 50 -1.74 -2.45 3.24
N ARG A 51 -3.02 -2.10 3.04
CA ARG A 51 -3.74 -1.09 3.85
C ARG A 51 -2.99 0.25 3.92
N LEU A 52 -2.34 0.66 2.84
CA LEU A 52 -1.55 1.89 2.79
C LEU A 52 -2.39 3.17 2.96
N TYR A 53 -3.69 3.04 2.92
CA TYR A 53 -4.65 4.09 3.23
C TYR A 53 -4.86 4.31 4.74
N MET A 54 -4.31 3.42 5.60
CA MET A 54 -4.34 3.58 7.04
C MET A 54 -3.02 4.18 7.55
N SER A 55 -3.11 5.13 8.45
CA SER A 55 -1.94 5.68 9.13
C SER A 55 -2.17 5.73 10.64
N TYR A 56 -1.11 5.46 11.38
CA TYR A 56 -1.10 5.43 12.83
C TYR A 56 0.03 6.33 13.30
N THR A 57 -0.28 7.27 14.18
CA THR A 57 0.72 8.20 14.70
C THR A 57 0.56 8.43 16.21
N VAL A 58 1.65 8.75 16.86
CA VAL A 58 1.65 9.25 18.25
C VAL A 58 2.27 10.63 18.28
N ASP A 59 1.74 11.49 19.11
CA ASP A 59 2.30 12.84 19.29
C ASP A 59 3.61 12.74 20.07
N GLY A 60 4.70 13.17 19.45
CA GLY A 60 6.01 13.36 20.06
C GLY A 60 6.17 14.78 20.61
N THR A 61 7.33 15.07 21.21
CA THR A 61 7.60 16.39 21.81
C THR A 61 7.64 17.51 20.76
N PHE A 62 8.19 17.24 19.58
CA PHE A 62 8.37 18.24 18.52
C PHE A 62 7.71 17.85 17.20
N HIS A 63 7.41 16.58 16.99
CA HIS A 63 6.81 16.06 15.75
C HIS A 63 5.96 14.82 16.04
N ARG A 64 5.11 14.48 15.10
CA ARG A 64 4.36 13.21 15.13
C ARG A 64 5.23 12.07 14.67
N ASN A 65 5.24 11.01 15.44
CA ASN A 65 5.91 9.77 15.07
C ASN A 65 4.93 8.85 14.36
N VAL A 66 5.31 8.38 13.18
CA VAL A 66 4.52 7.39 12.43
C VAL A 66 4.84 6.00 12.96
N LEU A 67 3.78 5.22 13.24
CA LEU A 67 3.89 3.83 13.68
C LEU A 67 3.68 2.91 12.50
N TYR A 68 4.61 1.99 12.26
CA TYR A 68 4.55 0.98 11.20
C TYR A 68 5.38 -0.26 11.55
N GLY A 69 5.11 -1.37 10.86
CA GLY A 69 5.86 -2.61 11.07
C GLY A 69 5.83 -3.05 12.53
N THR A 70 7.00 -3.28 13.11
CA THR A 70 7.17 -3.74 14.50
C THR A 70 6.85 -2.68 15.55
N SER A 71 6.71 -1.41 15.16
CA SER A 71 6.31 -0.33 16.08
C SER A 71 4.80 -0.12 16.15
N LEU A 72 4.00 -0.86 15.35
CA LEU A 72 2.55 -0.71 15.28
C LEU A 72 1.85 -1.61 16.32
N PRO A 73 1.36 -1.05 17.43
CA PRO A 73 0.79 -1.87 18.51
C PRO A 73 -0.64 -2.34 18.23
N ILE A 74 -1.39 -1.58 17.43
CA ILE A 74 -2.80 -1.84 17.17
C ILE A 74 -3.11 -1.73 15.68
N SER A 75 -4.17 -2.41 15.25
CA SER A 75 -4.83 -2.20 13.96
C SER A 75 -6.29 -1.82 14.18
N ALA A 76 -6.86 -1.12 13.21
CA ALA A 76 -8.26 -0.70 13.29
C ALA A 76 -8.99 -0.95 11.97
N ASP A 77 -10.23 -1.41 12.06
CA ASP A 77 -11.15 -1.59 10.95
C ASP A 77 -12.34 -0.65 11.11
N LEU A 78 -12.61 0.16 10.08
CA LEU A 78 -13.77 1.06 10.00
C LEU A 78 -14.78 0.41 9.05
N LEU A 79 -15.81 -0.21 9.59
CA LEU A 79 -16.71 -1.08 8.83
C LEU A 79 -17.72 -0.33 7.97
N ASP A 80 -18.11 0.88 8.38
CA ASP A 80 -19.17 1.65 7.73
C ASP A 80 -18.65 2.89 6.98
N VAL A 81 -17.32 3.02 6.84
CA VAL A 81 -16.69 4.13 6.11
C VAL A 81 -16.32 3.69 4.71
N ASP A 82 -16.94 4.34 3.71
CA ASP A 82 -16.64 4.12 2.30
C ASP A 82 -15.14 4.14 2.01
N GLU A 83 -14.68 3.34 1.05
CA GLU A 83 -13.24 3.19 0.73
C GLU A 83 -12.56 4.51 0.38
N ASN A 84 -13.29 5.43 -0.28
CA ASN A 84 -12.76 6.73 -0.71
C ASN A 84 -13.03 7.87 0.27
N VAL A 85 -13.64 7.59 1.42
CA VAL A 85 -13.92 8.58 2.46
C VAL A 85 -12.82 8.56 3.52
N GLY A 86 -12.32 9.75 3.84
CA GLY A 86 -11.38 9.97 4.94
C GLY A 86 -12.10 9.95 6.30
N ALA A 87 -11.52 9.24 7.27
CA ALA A 87 -12.01 9.19 8.65
C ALA A 87 -10.86 9.07 9.63
N GLY A 88 -11.11 9.33 10.90
CA GLY A 88 -10.09 9.18 11.93
C GLY A 88 -10.63 9.27 13.33
N PHE A 89 -9.81 8.86 14.28
CA PHE A 89 -10.09 8.89 15.70
C PHE A 89 -8.79 8.68 16.47
N THR A 90 -8.85 8.93 17.78
CA THR A 90 -7.73 8.68 18.69
C THR A 90 -8.07 7.47 19.57
N VAL A 91 -7.10 6.57 19.76
CA VAL A 91 -7.20 5.40 20.62
C VAL A 91 -6.32 5.60 21.84
N SER A 92 -6.88 5.49 23.02
CA SER A 92 -6.15 5.40 24.28
C SER A 92 -6.52 4.13 25.03
N GLU A 93 -5.60 3.61 25.83
CA GLU A 93 -5.80 2.42 26.64
C GLU A 93 -5.64 2.73 28.11
N LYS A 94 -6.52 2.17 28.93
CA LYS A 94 -6.39 2.18 30.37
C LYS A 94 -6.96 0.89 30.97
N GLY A 95 -6.10 0.16 31.67
CA GLY A 95 -6.54 -1.07 32.38
C GLY A 95 -7.12 -2.15 31.47
N GLY A 96 -6.62 -2.28 30.22
CA GLY A 96 -7.09 -3.27 29.26
C GLY A 96 -8.33 -2.83 28.46
N SER A 97 -8.95 -1.71 28.82
CA SER A 97 -10.05 -1.11 28.05
C SER A 97 -9.52 -0.06 27.08
N VAL A 98 -10.10 0.01 25.90
CA VAL A 98 -9.82 1.04 24.88
C VAL A 98 -10.87 2.13 24.94
N THR A 99 -10.42 3.36 24.73
CA THR A 99 -11.28 4.53 24.60
C THR A 99 -11.03 5.17 23.26
N LEU A 100 -12.09 5.36 22.45
CA LEU A 100 -12.06 6.05 21.16
C LEU A 100 -12.63 7.46 21.33
N ASN A 101 -11.94 8.47 20.82
CA ASN A 101 -12.35 9.87 20.85
C ASN A 101 -11.81 10.65 19.65
N ASP A 102 -12.03 11.96 19.61
CA ASP A 102 -11.56 12.88 18.56
C ASP A 102 -11.92 12.41 17.16
N PHE A 103 -13.18 12.04 16.96
CA PHE A 103 -13.67 11.49 15.71
C PHE A 103 -13.61 12.52 14.57
N ILE A 104 -13.22 12.04 13.39
CA ILE A 104 -13.12 12.81 12.16
C ILE A 104 -13.81 12.04 11.05
N HIS A 105 -14.65 12.73 10.29
CA HIS A 105 -15.29 12.22 9.09
C HIS A 105 -15.18 13.23 7.97
N LYS A 106 -14.81 12.78 6.77
CA LYS A 106 -14.57 13.67 5.60
C LYS A 106 -13.64 14.86 5.92
N ASN A 107 -12.59 14.59 6.73
CA ASN A 107 -11.60 15.56 7.21
C ASN A 107 -12.13 16.63 8.19
N GLU A 108 -13.37 16.53 8.63
CA GLU A 108 -13.96 17.44 9.61
C GLU A 108 -14.10 16.72 10.97
N LYS A 109 -13.93 17.48 12.05
CA LYS A 109 -14.17 16.96 13.40
C LYS A 109 -15.66 16.70 13.59
N VAL A 110 -15.99 15.49 14.00
CA VAL A 110 -17.34 15.10 14.36
C VAL A 110 -17.47 15.11 15.88
N GLY A 111 -18.46 15.83 16.40
CA GLY A 111 -18.74 15.79 17.82
C GLY A 111 -19.19 14.41 18.27
N GLY A 112 -18.95 14.07 19.53
CA GLY A 112 -19.37 12.80 20.12
C GLY A 112 -18.74 12.58 21.47
N LYS A 113 -19.36 11.72 22.28
CA LYS A 113 -18.78 11.28 23.54
C LYS A 113 -17.71 10.23 23.27
N PRO A 114 -16.68 10.11 24.14
CA PRO A 114 -15.76 8.99 24.06
C PRO A 114 -16.50 7.66 24.14
N VAL A 115 -16.08 6.71 23.29
CA VAL A 115 -16.62 5.35 23.25
C VAL A 115 -15.64 4.41 23.90
N VAL A 116 -16.08 3.67 24.90
CA VAL A 116 -15.25 2.74 25.69
C VAL A 116 -15.64 1.30 25.36
N GLY A 117 -14.66 0.42 25.24
CA GLY A 117 -14.86 -1.02 25.04
C GLY A 117 -13.56 -1.79 25.21
N HIS A 118 -13.49 -2.99 24.61
CA HIS A 118 -12.31 -3.85 24.65
C HIS A 118 -11.75 -4.09 23.26
N TYR A 119 -10.52 -4.56 23.19
CA TYR A 119 -9.93 -5.01 21.94
C TYR A 119 -10.76 -6.15 21.34
N GLY A 120 -11.05 -6.05 20.05
CA GLY A 120 -11.88 -7.00 19.30
C GLY A 120 -13.38 -6.71 19.32
N ASP A 121 -13.85 -5.83 20.23
CA ASP A 121 -15.26 -5.42 20.23
C ASP A 121 -15.60 -4.57 19.00
N THR A 122 -16.84 -4.72 18.53
CA THR A 122 -17.42 -3.82 17.52
C THR A 122 -18.03 -2.62 18.22
N LEU A 123 -17.33 -1.50 18.17
CA LEU A 123 -17.71 -0.27 18.88
C LEU A 123 -18.51 0.65 17.96
N GLN A 124 -19.71 1.03 18.41
CA GLN A 124 -20.55 2.00 17.69
C GLN A 124 -20.06 3.43 17.98
N THR A 125 -19.66 4.14 16.95
CA THR A 125 -19.06 5.48 17.06
C THR A 125 -19.75 6.49 16.14
N PRO A 126 -19.49 7.80 16.30
CA PRO A 126 -20.00 8.82 15.39
C PRO A 126 -19.57 8.68 13.93
N VAL A 127 -18.53 7.91 13.64
CA VAL A 127 -18.02 7.65 12.28
C VAL A 127 -18.33 6.22 11.81
N GLY A 128 -19.28 5.54 12.46
CA GLY A 128 -19.64 4.16 12.17
C GLY A 128 -19.03 3.14 13.11
N ARG A 129 -19.18 1.86 12.78
CA ARG A 129 -18.66 0.76 13.58
C ARG A 129 -17.16 0.62 13.39
N ILE A 130 -16.45 0.52 14.50
CA ILE A 130 -15.00 0.39 14.53
C ILE A 130 -14.63 -0.84 15.35
N ILE A 131 -13.65 -1.60 14.88
CA ILE A 131 -12.99 -2.66 15.63
C ILE A 131 -11.53 -2.26 15.80
N VAL A 132 -11.02 -2.30 17.03
CA VAL A 132 -9.59 -2.12 17.33
C VAL A 132 -9.01 -3.43 17.83
N GLN A 133 -7.92 -3.89 17.25
CA GLN A 133 -7.27 -5.15 17.59
C GLN A 133 -5.81 -4.92 17.96
N LYS A 134 -5.27 -5.77 18.83
CA LYS A 134 -3.85 -5.84 19.11
C LYS A 134 -3.12 -6.48 17.93
N THR A 135 -2.00 -5.91 17.52
CA THR A 135 -1.09 -6.58 16.58
C THR A 135 -0.21 -7.60 17.30
N LYS A 136 0.56 -8.37 16.55
CA LYS A 136 1.59 -9.25 17.13
C LYS A 136 2.68 -8.51 17.89
N ASP A 137 2.88 -7.23 17.56
CA ASP A 137 3.91 -6.36 18.14
C ASP A 137 3.35 -5.45 19.24
N TYR A 138 2.13 -5.77 19.72
CA TYR A 138 1.51 -5.01 20.81
C TYR A 138 2.36 -5.05 22.08
N SER A 139 2.51 -3.87 22.69
CA SER A 139 3.04 -3.74 24.04
C SER A 139 2.29 -2.63 24.79
N GLY A 140 2.11 -2.81 26.10
CA GLY A 140 1.50 -1.77 26.92
C GLY A 140 2.32 -0.47 26.96
N GLU A 141 3.63 -0.57 26.74
CA GLU A 141 4.52 0.59 26.63
C GLU A 141 4.18 1.44 25.39
N ALA A 142 3.92 0.79 24.27
CA ALA A 142 3.56 1.47 23.02
C ALA A 142 2.19 2.17 23.11
N MET A 143 1.32 1.75 24.03
CA MET A 143 0.00 2.34 24.27
C MET A 143 -0.04 3.37 25.41
N LYS A 144 1.11 3.71 26.01
CA LYS A 144 1.19 4.79 27.02
C LYS A 144 0.77 6.16 26.50
N LYS A 145 0.96 6.38 25.21
CA LYS A 145 0.48 7.58 24.52
C LYS A 145 -0.71 7.24 23.62
N PRO A 146 -1.69 8.15 23.51
CA PRO A 146 -2.77 7.97 22.57
C PRO A 146 -2.27 7.79 21.14
N VAL A 147 -2.85 6.83 20.41
CA VAL A 147 -2.55 6.57 19.01
C VAL A 147 -3.60 7.24 18.13
N ASN A 148 -3.19 8.16 17.29
CA ASN A 148 -4.05 8.77 16.28
C ASN A 148 -4.15 7.84 15.08
N VAL A 149 -5.36 7.40 14.76
CA VAL A 149 -5.69 6.55 13.62
C VAL A 149 -6.35 7.40 12.54
N ARG A 150 -5.86 7.29 11.31
CA ARG A 150 -6.41 7.97 10.14
C ARG A 150 -6.58 6.99 9.01
N LYS A 151 -7.76 7.04 8.38
CA LYS A 151 -8.07 6.41 7.11
C LYS A 151 -8.15 7.49 6.05
N SER A 152 -7.39 7.35 4.99
CA SER A 152 -7.46 8.20 3.78
C SER A 152 -8.29 7.51 2.70
N GLY A 153 -8.80 8.26 1.73
CA GLY A 153 -9.47 7.68 0.57
C GLY A 153 -8.49 6.88 -0.29
N GLN A 154 -8.82 5.63 -0.62
CA GLN A 154 -7.92 4.71 -1.33
C GLN A 154 -7.49 5.26 -2.70
N ARG A 155 -8.42 5.85 -3.46
CA ARG A 155 -8.10 6.46 -4.77
C ARG A 155 -7.03 7.54 -4.67
N GLY A 156 -7.13 8.44 -3.69
CA GLY A 156 -6.15 9.50 -3.48
C GLY A 156 -4.78 8.95 -3.09
N VAL A 157 -4.74 7.90 -2.26
CA VAL A 157 -3.51 7.21 -1.88
C VAL A 157 -2.89 6.51 -3.08
N THR A 158 -3.67 5.77 -3.87
CA THR A 158 -3.24 5.12 -5.12
C THR A 158 -2.57 6.14 -6.05
N GLN A 159 -3.24 7.26 -6.31
CA GLN A 159 -2.69 8.32 -7.18
C GLN A 159 -1.40 8.91 -6.61
N SER A 160 -1.32 9.08 -5.29
CA SER A 160 -0.10 9.59 -4.64
C SER A 160 1.09 8.64 -4.80
N TYR A 161 0.87 7.33 -4.75
CA TYR A 161 1.91 6.33 -5.00
C TYR A 161 2.31 6.27 -6.47
N LEU A 162 1.35 6.28 -7.41
CA LEU A 162 1.64 6.33 -8.84
C LEU A 162 2.48 7.54 -9.22
N ASN A 163 2.15 8.71 -8.69
CA ASN A 163 2.90 9.94 -8.96
C ASN A 163 4.35 9.93 -8.43
N ARG A 164 4.65 9.06 -7.47
CA ARG A 164 6.01 8.89 -6.90
C ARG A 164 6.75 7.69 -7.47
N LEU A 165 6.05 6.80 -8.16
CA LEU A 165 6.65 5.63 -8.76
C LEU A 165 7.52 6.06 -9.95
N GLN A 166 8.79 5.72 -9.89
CA GLN A 166 9.73 5.85 -11.00
C GLN A 166 10.31 4.47 -11.27
N VAL A 167 9.98 3.91 -12.43
CA VAL A 167 10.48 2.61 -12.86
C VAL A 167 11.48 2.84 -13.99
N ASN A 168 12.73 2.48 -13.75
CA ASN A 168 13.82 2.59 -14.74
C ASN A 168 14.43 1.22 -14.99
N LEU A 169 14.71 0.92 -16.24
CA LEU A 169 15.55 -0.23 -16.59
C LEU A 169 16.98 0.04 -16.11
N ALA A 170 17.57 -0.86 -15.34
CA ALA A 170 18.97 -0.82 -15.06
C ALA A 170 19.74 -1.23 -16.33
N ASP A 171 20.48 -0.29 -16.92
CA ASP A 171 21.40 -0.61 -18.01
C ASP A 171 22.48 -1.55 -17.43
N LYS A 172 22.54 -2.76 -17.98
CA LYS A 172 23.69 -3.64 -17.74
C LYS A 172 24.86 -3.11 -18.57
N ASN A 173 25.79 -2.41 -17.91
CA ASN A 173 27.13 -2.21 -18.44
C ASN A 173 27.87 -3.55 -18.48
#